data_b4d10195eefa31a066ff6700254c2f4a
#
_entry.id   b4d10195eefa31a066ff6700254c2f4a
#
_cell.length_a   1.000
_cell.length_b   1.000
_cell.length_c   1.000
_cell.angle_alpha   90.00
_cell.angle_beta   90.00
_cell.angle_gamma   90.00
#
_symmetry.space_group_name_H-M   'P 1'
#
loop_
_entity.id
_entity.type
_entity.pdbx_description
1 polymer ?
#
loop_
_entity_poly.entity_id
_entity_poly.type
_entity_poly.pdbx_seq_one_letter_code
_entity_poly.pdbx_strand_id
1 'polypeptide(L)'
;MQTVALLTSEESFINNYGAALQGYALYTTLKELGLAPCIVRYQGGEARNSQIAYRLFQVKRFLGKKYRAIVDSKPEQYTAEVLEKVKKRERMFEDFSLSCMSFWNEKRVSWQQLRKDYPKCDCYICGSDQIWNPYFKSGFNDPGYFLAFAPADSLKIAYAPSFGCDDIPETARKTLPALLKDFNAISVREQSSVEIVRKYANRTAEHVLDPTLLRTDKQWRHIAKKPERLPEHYILSYRFAESDSTKQMIDRIAVETGLPVVSLPLSAVAMKDDYYSVFEAGPQEFVGLIDNASLVCTDSFHATVFSIIMKTPVCVFLRESYENGNSMNSRIYSLLKMLHLESHIITSDAKLSDAMNCILEDYTEAHKILNVEREKSMQFLRDALRMN
;
A
#
# COMPACT_ATOMS: atom_id res chain seq x y z
N MET A 1 -8.14 -23.26 17.21
CA MET A 1 -8.06 -22.14 16.23
C MET A 1 -6.67 -22.21 15.63
N GLN A 2 -6.59 -22.34 14.31
CA GLN A 2 -5.31 -22.46 13.61
C GLN A 2 -4.54 -21.13 13.72
N THR A 3 -3.27 -21.21 14.08
CA THR A 3 -2.38 -20.06 14.26
C THR A 3 -1.69 -19.68 12.94
N VAL A 4 -1.59 -18.38 12.67
CA VAL A 4 -1.01 -17.86 11.43
C VAL A 4 0.06 -16.81 11.72
N ALA A 5 1.27 -17.02 11.22
CA ALA A 5 2.30 -15.98 11.18
C ALA A 5 2.16 -15.18 9.88
N LEU A 6 1.87 -13.89 10.00
CA LEU A 6 1.73 -12.98 8.85
C LEU A 6 2.98 -12.10 8.71
N LEU A 7 3.67 -12.23 7.59
CA LEU A 7 4.80 -11.39 7.24
C LEU A 7 4.42 -10.44 6.09
N THR A 8 4.39 -9.16 6.38
CA THR A 8 4.09 -8.09 5.43
C THR A 8 5.09 -6.94 5.58
N SER A 9 4.94 -5.87 4.83
CA SER A 9 5.76 -4.65 4.95
C SER A 9 5.49 -3.86 6.23
N GLU A 10 5.47 -4.52 7.40
CA GLU A 10 5.17 -3.90 8.71
C GLU A 10 6.11 -2.73 9.02
N GLU A 11 7.36 -2.83 8.61
CA GLU A 11 8.33 -1.73 8.75
C GLU A 11 7.88 -0.41 8.07
N SER A 12 6.99 -0.52 7.08
CA SER A 12 6.42 0.60 6.35
C SER A 12 5.09 1.10 6.93
N PHE A 13 4.56 0.52 8.01
CA PHE A 13 3.27 0.94 8.59
C PHE A 13 3.31 2.39 9.08
N ILE A 14 4.43 2.85 9.59
CA ILE A 14 4.59 4.24 10.01
C ILE A 14 4.71 5.13 8.77
N ASN A 15 3.86 6.16 8.68
CA ASN A 15 3.79 7.13 7.60
C ASN A 15 3.42 6.56 6.20
N ASN A 16 2.92 5.33 6.13
CA ASN A 16 2.42 4.74 4.89
C ASN A 16 1.01 4.15 5.12
N TYR A 17 0.00 4.92 4.77
CA TYR A 17 -1.41 4.54 4.95
C TYR A 17 -1.74 3.21 4.29
N GLY A 18 -1.31 3.03 3.04
CA GLY A 18 -1.56 1.79 2.31
C GLY A 18 -0.95 0.56 2.97
N ALA A 19 0.31 0.67 3.41
CA ALA A 19 0.99 -0.43 4.09
C ALA A 19 0.28 -0.82 5.40
N ALA A 20 -0.11 0.16 6.22
CA ALA A 20 -0.81 -0.09 7.48
C ALA A 20 -2.21 -0.69 7.25
N LEU A 21 -2.97 -0.14 6.31
CA LEU A 21 -4.35 -0.55 6.05
C LEU A 21 -4.44 -1.91 5.33
N GLN A 22 -3.51 -2.25 4.42
CA GLN A 22 -3.48 -3.57 3.81
C GLN A 22 -3.10 -4.66 4.82
N GLY A 23 -2.15 -4.37 5.73
CA GLY A 23 -1.79 -5.28 6.82
C GLY A 23 -2.96 -5.53 7.77
N TYR A 24 -3.65 -4.47 8.18
CA TYR A 24 -4.88 -4.54 8.97
C TYR A 24 -5.99 -5.33 8.25
N ALA A 25 -6.19 -5.09 6.96
CA ALA A 25 -7.22 -5.77 6.18
C ALA A 25 -6.97 -7.28 6.11
N LEU A 26 -5.74 -7.71 5.79
CA LEU A 26 -5.41 -9.13 5.74
C LEU A 26 -5.51 -9.78 7.14
N TYR A 27 -4.97 -9.12 8.17
CA TYR A 27 -5.06 -9.58 9.54
C TYR A 27 -6.52 -9.80 9.99
N THR A 28 -7.40 -8.83 9.75
CA THR A 28 -8.81 -8.92 10.12
C THR A 28 -9.58 -9.94 9.28
N THR A 29 -9.28 -10.06 7.99
CA THR A 29 -9.87 -11.10 7.13
C THR A 29 -9.54 -12.50 7.65
N LEU A 30 -8.29 -12.75 8.05
CA LEU A 30 -7.89 -14.04 8.63
C LEU A 30 -8.61 -14.29 9.97
N LYS A 31 -8.81 -13.28 10.81
CA LYS A 31 -9.63 -13.41 12.04
C LYS A 31 -11.09 -13.74 11.75
N GLU A 32 -11.68 -13.08 10.75
CA GLU A 32 -13.07 -13.34 10.32
C GLU A 32 -13.24 -14.75 9.75
N LEU A 33 -12.18 -15.33 9.18
CA LEU A 33 -12.12 -16.75 8.80
C LEU A 33 -11.92 -17.71 10.02
N GLY A 34 -11.90 -17.23 11.25
CA GLY A 34 -11.75 -18.06 12.44
C GLY A 34 -10.33 -18.48 12.76
N LEU A 35 -9.32 -17.77 12.23
CA LEU A 35 -7.91 -18.03 12.49
C LEU A 35 -7.36 -17.14 13.62
N ALA A 36 -6.16 -17.46 14.11
CA ALA A 36 -5.42 -16.67 15.10
C ALA A 36 -4.16 -16.08 14.46
N PRO A 37 -4.25 -14.97 13.68
CA PRO A 37 -3.09 -14.36 13.07
C PRO A 37 -2.26 -13.55 14.06
N CYS A 38 -0.94 -13.55 13.88
CA CYS A 38 -0.02 -12.59 14.48
C CYS A 38 0.93 -12.02 13.42
N ILE A 39 1.18 -10.72 13.48
CA ILE A 39 2.11 -10.07 12.55
C ILE A 39 3.53 -10.21 13.07
N VAL A 40 4.45 -10.59 12.18
CA VAL A 40 5.88 -10.65 12.49
C VAL A 40 6.46 -9.27 12.23
N ARG A 41 6.94 -8.61 13.29
CA ARG A 41 7.69 -7.35 13.16
C ARG A 41 9.09 -7.64 12.63
N TYR A 42 9.22 -7.54 11.34
CA TYR A 42 10.42 -7.88 10.60
C TYR A 42 11.10 -6.65 10.03
N GLN A 43 12.41 -6.56 10.20
CA GLN A 43 13.23 -5.54 9.57
C GLN A 43 13.83 -6.12 8.29
N GLY A 44 13.18 -5.87 7.16
CA GLY A 44 13.67 -6.29 5.84
C GLY A 44 14.97 -5.60 5.45
N GLY A 45 15.77 -6.30 4.62
CA GLY A 45 17.06 -5.84 4.12
C GLY A 45 18.23 -6.34 4.96
N GLU A 46 19.43 -6.39 4.35
CA GLU A 46 20.66 -6.67 5.10
C GLU A 46 20.80 -5.64 6.22
N ALA A 47 20.89 -6.14 7.45
CA ALA A 47 21.16 -5.32 8.62
C ALA A 47 22.44 -4.52 8.44
N ARG A 48 22.35 -3.30 7.91
CA ARG A 48 23.43 -2.33 8.06
C ARG A 48 23.50 -1.96 9.52
N ASN A 49 24.65 -2.20 10.12
CA ASN A 49 24.98 -2.09 11.53
C ASN A 49 24.82 -0.68 12.17
N SER A 50 23.84 0.12 11.76
CA SER A 50 23.47 1.31 12.51
C SER A 50 21.98 1.70 12.29
N GLN A 51 21.27 1.89 13.38
CA GLN A 51 19.91 2.46 13.39
C GLN A 51 19.85 3.85 12.70
N ILE A 52 20.95 4.59 12.71
CA ILE A 52 21.09 5.90 12.07
C ILE A 52 21.11 5.75 10.53
N ALA A 53 21.88 4.79 9.99
CA ALA A 53 21.92 4.52 8.56
C ALA A 53 20.57 3.99 8.03
N TYR A 54 19.82 3.25 8.86
CA TYR A 54 18.48 2.76 8.54
C TYR A 54 17.46 3.90 8.50
N ARG A 55 17.44 4.80 9.48
CA ARG A 55 16.58 6.00 9.48
C ARG A 55 16.87 6.91 8.28
N LEU A 56 18.13 7.16 7.99
CA LEU A 56 18.56 7.93 6.80
C LEU A 56 18.20 7.20 5.50
N PHE A 57 18.23 5.87 5.48
CA PHE A 57 17.85 5.06 4.32
C PHE A 57 16.32 5.05 4.10
N GLN A 58 15.50 4.92 5.14
CA GLN A 58 14.03 5.01 5.05
C GLN A 58 13.62 6.37 4.48
N VAL A 59 14.26 7.43 4.93
CA VAL A 59 14.04 8.79 4.44
C VAL A 59 14.51 8.93 2.97
N LYS A 60 15.68 8.38 2.60
CA LYS A 60 16.20 8.39 1.21
C LYS A 60 15.41 7.52 0.24
N ARG A 61 14.77 6.45 0.71
CA ARG A 61 14.01 5.49 -0.10
C ARG A 61 12.67 6.04 -0.59
N PHE A 62 12.02 6.88 0.21
CA PHE A 62 10.72 7.48 -0.14
C PHE A 62 10.83 8.59 -1.19
N LEU A 63 12.05 9.04 -1.49
CA LEU A 63 12.26 10.33 -2.11
C LEU A 63 13.07 10.17 -3.39
N GLY A 64 12.45 10.39 -4.55
CA GLY A 64 13.13 10.55 -5.83
C GLY A 64 14.20 11.67 -5.82
N LYS A 65 15.02 11.81 -6.86
CA LYS A 65 16.18 12.75 -6.90
C LYS A 65 15.85 14.20 -6.50
N LYS A 66 14.67 14.73 -6.83
CA LYS A 66 14.21 16.06 -6.41
C LYS A 66 13.96 16.15 -4.89
N TYR A 67 13.49 15.08 -4.31
CA TYR A 67 13.32 14.91 -2.86
C TYR A 67 14.65 14.65 -2.11
N ARG A 68 15.69 14.10 -2.75
CA ARG A 68 17.01 13.99 -2.12
C ARG A 68 17.57 15.35 -1.68
N ALA A 69 17.32 16.39 -2.46
CA ALA A 69 17.71 17.77 -2.10
C ALA A 69 16.95 18.31 -0.86
N ILE A 70 15.74 17.78 -0.61
CA ILE A 70 14.89 18.23 0.50
C ILE A 70 15.18 17.45 1.80
N VAL A 71 15.63 16.19 1.69
CA VAL A 71 15.99 15.33 2.83
C VAL A 71 17.44 15.45 3.23
N ASP A 72 18.30 15.90 2.33
CA ASP A 72 19.65 16.39 2.69
C ASP A 72 19.58 17.72 3.49
N SER A 73 18.38 18.36 3.57
CA SER A 73 18.11 19.35 4.60
C SER A 73 18.05 18.64 5.96
N LYS A 74 19.03 18.93 6.81
CA LYS A 74 19.24 18.34 8.13
C LYS A 74 17.95 18.48 8.98
N PRO A 75 17.65 17.52 9.90
CA PRO A 75 16.54 17.64 10.87
C PRO A 75 16.54 18.96 11.67
N GLU A 76 17.69 19.62 11.74
CA GLU A 76 17.92 20.91 12.36
C GLU A 76 17.13 22.08 11.71
N GLN A 77 16.47 21.86 10.54
CA GLN A 77 15.70 22.88 9.83
C GLN A 77 14.20 22.86 10.17
N TYR A 78 13.70 21.87 10.91
CA TYR A 78 12.30 21.85 11.34
C TYR A 78 12.11 22.63 12.62
N THR A 79 11.05 23.46 12.66
CA THR A 79 10.62 24.10 13.91
C THR A 79 10.16 23.04 14.91
N ALA A 80 10.22 23.39 16.20
CA ALA A 80 9.72 22.49 17.26
C ALA A 80 8.24 22.08 17.01
N GLU A 81 7.42 23.01 16.50
CA GLU A 81 6.03 22.76 16.14
C GLU A 81 5.88 21.67 15.05
N VAL A 82 6.68 21.75 13.99
CA VAL A 82 6.66 20.76 12.91
C VAL A 82 7.11 19.38 13.41
N LEU A 83 8.12 19.31 14.27
CA LEU A 83 8.58 18.07 14.88
C LEU A 83 7.49 17.43 15.76
N GLU A 84 6.73 18.22 16.51
CA GLU A 84 5.61 17.69 17.30
C GLU A 84 4.47 17.14 16.40
N LYS A 85 4.15 17.80 15.29
CA LYS A 85 3.17 17.28 14.30
C LYS A 85 3.63 15.96 13.71
N VAL A 86 4.92 15.82 13.36
CA VAL A 86 5.50 14.57 12.88
C VAL A 86 5.36 13.45 13.92
N LYS A 87 5.76 13.69 15.16
CA LYS A 87 5.63 12.71 16.25
C LYS A 87 4.18 12.34 16.54
N LYS A 88 3.25 13.30 16.45
CA LYS A 88 1.83 13.04 16.66
C LYS A 88 1.30 12.11 15.58
N ARG A 89 1.63 12.37 14.32
CA ARG A 89 1.28 11.49 13.20
C ARG A 89 1.86 10.08 13.36
N GLU A 90 3.15 9.96 13.72
CA GLU A 90 3.78 8.66 13.97
C GLU A 90 3.07 7.89 15.10
N ARG A 91 2.70 8.55 16.18
CA ARG A 91 1.91 7.95 17.28
C ARG A 91 0.55 7.45 16.78
N MET A 92 -0.16 8.20 15.94
CA MET A 92 -1.46 7.77 15.38
C MET A 92 -1.34 6.47 14.57
N PHE A 93 -0.25 6.29 13.83
CA PHE A 93 0.02 5.03 13.11
C PHE A 93 0.36 3.88 14.08
N GLU A 94 1.15 4.15 15.11
CA GLU A 94 1.52 3.15 16.10
C GLU A 94 0.32 2.73 16.93
N ASP A 95 -0.47 3.67 17.44
CA ASP A 95 -1.69 3.43 18.19
C ASP A 95 -2.70 2.62 17.39
N PHE A 96 -2.91 2.95 16.10
CA PHE A 96 -3.74 2.16 15.21
C PHE A 96 -3.24 0.72 15.10
N SER A 97 -1.95 0.54 14.87
CA SER A 97 -1.35 -0.79 14.70
C SER A 97 -1.49 -1.62 15.98
N LEU A 98 -1.14 -1.06 17.13
CA LEU A 98 -1.17 -1.75 18.43
C LEU A 98 -2.58 -2.03 18.92
N SER A 99 -3.55 -1.16 18.63
CA SER A 99 -4.95 -1.35 19.05
C SER A 99 -5.72 -2.34 18.18
N CYS A 100 -5.33 -2.49 16.92
CA CYS A 100 -6.10 -3.26 15.94
C CYS A 100 -5.51 -4.64 15.60
N MET A 101 -4.22 -4.86 15.86
CA MET A 101 -3.50 -6.07 15.42
C MET A 101 -2.67 -6.66 16.56
N SER A 102 -2.47 -7.98 16.50
CA SER A 102 -1.54 -8.68 17.40
C SER A 102 -0.21 -8.92 16.72
N PHE A 103 0.85 -8.76 17.47
CA PHE A 103 2.22 -8.95 16.99
C PHE A 103 2.87 -10.13 17.71
N TRP A 104 3.67 -10.90 16.96
CA TRP A 104 4.45 -11.99 17.54
C TRP A 104 5.56 -11.47 18.46
N ASN A 105 6.16 -10.36 18.11
CA ASN A 105 7.32 -9.78 18.79
C ASN A 105 7.11 -8.27 19.04
N GLU A 106 7.65 -7.77 20.16
CA GLU A 106 7.56 -6.35 20.51
C GLU A 106 8.48 -5.49 19.63
N LYS A 107 9.70 -5.98 19.37
CA LYS A 107 10.72 -5.26 18.59
C LYS A 107 10.93 -5.94 17.25
N ARG A 108 11.19 -5.14 16.20
CA ARG A 108 11.57 -5.68 14.89
C ARG A 108 12.81 -6.53 14.97
N VAL A 109 12.76 -7.70 14.33
CA VAL A 109 13.87 -8.65 14.25
C VAL A 109 14.50 -8.64 12.86
N SER A 110 15.82 -8.82 12.82
CA SER A 110 16.58 -9.01 11.58
C SER A 110 16.36 -10.42 11.01
N TRP A 111 16.80 -10.65 9.77
CA TRP A 111 16.83 -11.98 9.18
C TRP A 111 17.59 -13.01 10.04
N GLN A 112 18.76 -12.63 10.57
CA GLN A 112 19.58 -13.52 11.39
C GLN A 112 18.87 -13.91 12.71
N GLN A 113 18.10 -13.00 13.29
CA GLN A 113 17.29 -13.28 14.48
C GLN A 113 16.08 -14.15 14.13
N LEU A 114 15.31 -13.76 13.09
CA LEU A 114 14.11 -14.49 12.67
C LEU A 114 14.42 -15.94 12.27
N ARG A 115 15.57 -16.19 11.65
CA ARG A 115 16.01 -17.56 11.29
C ARG A 115 16.32 -18.43 12.50
N LYS A 116 16.73 -17.83 13.61
CA LYS A 116 17.06 -18.55 14.86
C LYS A 116 15.84 -18.75 15.73
N ASP A 117 15.01 -17.74 15.81
CA ASP A 117 13.79 -17.72 16.59
C ASP A 117 12.65 -17.12 15.74
N TYR A 118 11.61 -17.89 15.48
CA TYR A 118 10.49 -17.57 14.64
C TYR A 118 9.18 -18.02 15.28
N PRO A 119 8.03 -17.41 14.94
CA PRO A 119 6.74 -17.83 15.46
C PRO A 119 6.46 -19.29 15.10
N LYS A 120 6.07 -20.09 16.10
CA LYS A 120 5.65 -21.47 15.90
C LYS A 120 4.15 -21.48 15.61
N CYS A 121 3.81 -21.49 14.32
CA CYS A 121 2.44 -21.40 13.83
C CYS A 121 2.11 -22.57 12.89
N ASP A 122 0.82 -22.84 12.74
CA ASP A 122 0.33 -23.88 11.82
C ASP A 122 0.48 -23.47 10.37
N CYS A 123 0.45 -22.17 10.08
CA CYS A 123 0.55 -21.59 8.74
C CYS A 123 1.39 -20.31 8.75
N TYR A 124 2.07 -20.07 7.63
CA TYR A 124 2.86 -18.87 7.38
C TYR A 124 2.35 -18.20 6.12
N ILE A 125 1.99 -16.93 6.21
CA ILE A 125 1.51 -16.14 5.07
C ILE A 125 2.44 -14.95 4.86
N CYS A 126 2.89 -14.71 3.63
CA CYS A 126 3.55 -13.46 3.26
C CYS A 126 2.67 -12.64 2.31
N GLY A 127 2.75 -11.34 2.45
CA GLY A 127 1.97 -10.40 1.65
C GLY A 127 1.12 -9.50 2.53
N SER A 128 0.45 -8.59 1.97
CA SER A 128 0.47 -8.04 0.63
C SER A 128 1.60 -7.01 0.46
N ASP A 129 1.35 -5.98 -0.37
CA ASP A 129 2.25 -4.90 -0.72
C ASP A 129 3.48 -5.35 -1.55
N GLN A 130 4.38 -4.43 -1.82
CA GLN A 130 5.52 -4.62 -2.75
C GLN A 130 6.70 -5.37 -2.12
N ILE A 131 6.42 -6.39 -1.30
CA ILE A 131 7.47 -7.18 -0.64
C ILE A 131 8.32 -8.01 -1.61
N TRP A 132 7.85 -8.22 -2.83
CA TRP A 132 8.57 -8.91 -3.90
C TRP A 132 9.10 -7.98 -5.00
N ASN A 133 9.10 -6.66 -4.76
CA ASN A 133 9.60 -5.70 -5.73
C ASN A 133 11.13 -5.78 -5.85
N PRO A 134 11.69 -6.18 -7.04
CA PRO A 134 13.12 -6.38 -7.22
C PRO A 134 13.93 -5.07 -7.22
N TYR A 135 13.28 -3.94 -7.35
CA TYR A 135 13.91 -2.62 -7.34
C TYR A 135 14.00 -2.02 -5.93
N PHE A 136 13.38 -2.66 -4.95
CA PHE A 136 13.54 -2.29 -3.54
C PHE A 136 14.68 -3.09 -2.92
N LYS A 137 15.58 -2.41 -2.20
CA LYS A 137 16.76 -3.04 -1.57
C LYS A 137 16.40 -4.13 -0.56
N SER A 138 15.23 -4.02 0.06
CA SER A 138 14.70 -4.96 1.04
C SER A 138 13.70 -5.96 0.47
N GLY A 139 13.37 -5.90 -0.83
CA GLY A 139 12.31 -6.72 -1.40
C GLY A 139 12.80 -8.09 -1.84
N PHE A 140 13.24 -8.16 -3.07
CA PHE A 140 13.42 -9.42 -3.79
C PHE A 140 14.55 -10.33 -3.25
N ASN A 141 15.60 -9.77 -2.67
CA ASN A 141 16.74 -10.56 -2.16
C ASN A 141 16.62 -10.84 -0.65
N ASP A 142 15.47 -10.58 -0.05
CA ASP A 142 15.24 -10.80 1.35
C ASP A 142 14.50 -12.12 1.58
N PRO A 143 15.18 -13.18 2.06
CA PRO A 143 14.56 -14.48 2.24
C PRO A 143 13.44 -14.50 3.29
N GLY A 144 13.37 -13.50 4.17
CA GLY A 144 12.27 -13.34 5.11
C GLY A 144 10.94 -13.19 4.40
N TYR A 145 10.86 -12.32 3.39
CA TYR A 145 9.63 -12.10 2.62
C TYR A 145 9.24 -13.27 1.71
N PHE A 146 10.09 -14.29 1.61
CA PHE A 146 9.80 -15.58 0.97
C PHE A 146 9.61 -16.71 1.99
N LEU A 147 9.37 -16.38 3.27
CA LEU A 147 9.12 -17.33 4.35
C LEU A 147 10.21 -18.40 4.53
N ALA A 148 11.46 -18.09 4.18
CA ALA A 148 12.57 -19.06 4.24
C ALA A 148 12.98 -19.41 5.69
N PHE A 149 12.44 -18.72 6.70
CA PHE A 149 12.62 -19.04 8.10
C PHE A 149 11.65 -20.14 8.61
N ALA A 150 10.52 -20.31 7.92
CA ALA A 150 9.50 -21.27 8.30
C ALA A 150 9.95 -22.70 7.99
N PRO A 151 9.55 -23.72 8.79
CA PRO A 151 9.87 -25.13 8.51
C PRO A 151 9.52 -25.57 7.08
N ALA A 152 10.28 -26.51 6.54
CA ALA A 152 10.08 -26.95 5.16
C ALA A 152 8.72 -27.63 4.93
N ASP A 153 8.20 -28.31 5.95
CA ASP A 153 6.93 -29.04 5.97
C ASP A 153 5.72 -28.17 6.39
N SER A 154 5.94 -26.90 6.75
CA SER A 154 4.87 -26.00 7.13
C SER A 154 4.05 -25.49 5.95
N LEU A 155 2.79 -25.16 6.21
CA LEU A 155 1.92 -24.54 5.20
C LEU A 155 2.38 -23.09 4.92
N LYS A 156 2.84 -22.82 3.69
CA LYS A 156 3.35 -21.53 3.24
C LYS A 156 2.49 -20.97 2.12
N ILE A 157 1.95 -19.79 2.31
CA ILE A 157 1.04 -19.12 1.38
C ILE A 157 1.59 -17.73 1.05
N ALA A 158 1.56 -17.37 -0.21
CA ALA A 158 1.73 -16.00 -0.65
C ALA A 158 0.36 -15.40 -0.98
N TYR A 159 -0.07 -14.36 -0.24
CA TYR A 159 -1.31 -13.66 -0.52
C TYR A 159 -1.02 -12.25 -1.03
N ALA A 160 -1.30 -12.03 -2.31
CA ALA A 160 -1.22 -10.74 -2.98
C ALA A 160 0.11 -9.97 -2.82
N PRO A 161 1.33 -10.60 -2.65
CA PRO A 161 2.55 -9.82 -2.81
C PRO A 161 2.63 -9.24 -4.21
N SER A 162 3.28 -8.08 -4.32
CA SER A 162 3.42 -7.33 -5.56
C SER A 162 4.88 -7.26 -5.98
N PHE A 163 5.15 -7.50 -7.26
CA PHE A 163 6.44 -7.17 -7.87
C PHE A 163 6.52 -5.67 -8.19
N GLY A 164 5.39 -4.99 -8.36
CA GLY A 164 5.32 -3.56 -8.64
C GLY A 164 5.95 -3.16 -9.98
N CYS A 165 6.08 -4.10 -10.91
CA CYS A 165 6.64 -3.92 -12.25
C CYS A 165 6.04 -4.96 -13.22
N ASP A 166 6.20 -4.71 -14.52
CA ASP A 166 5.70 -5.60 -15.57
C ASP A 166 6.69 -6.70 -15.94
N ASP A 167 7.97 -6.53 -15.60
CA ASP A 167 9.02 -7.55 -15.74
C ASP A 167 10.12 -7.36 -14.69
N ILE A 168 10.88 -8.41 -14.40
CA ILE A 168 11.91 -8.42 -13.39
C ILE A 168 13.32 -8.53 -14.00
N PRO A 169 14.34 -7.94 -13.35
CA PRO A 169 15.71 -7.98 -13.84
C PRO A 169 16.27 -9.41 -13.87
N GLU A 170 17.27 -9.66 -14.71
CA GLU A 170 17.83 -11.00 -14.93
C GLU A 170 18.35 -11.67 -13.65
N THR A 171 18.91 -10.88 -12.74
CA THR A 171 19.36 -11.39 -11.43
C THR A 171 18.21 -11.95 -10.60
N ALA A 172 17.03 -11.30 -10.66
CA ALA A 172 15.83 -11.76 -10.00
C ALA A 172 15.23 -13.01 -10.68
N ARG A 173 15.26 -13.06 -12.02
CA ARG A 173 14.79 -14.23 -12.78
C ARG A 173 15.52 -15.52 -12.38
N LYS A 174 16.83 -15.42 -12.13
CA LYS A 174 17.68 -16.57 -11.73
C LYS A 174 17.37 -17.09 -10.32
N THR A 175 16.96 -16.22 -9.41
CA THR A 175 16.72 -16.58 -8.00
C THR A 175 15.27 -16.93 -7.69
N LEU A 176 14.31 -16.42 -8.47
CA LEU A 176 12.88 -16.61 -8.24
C LEU A 176 12.43 -18.07 -8.09
N PRO A 177 12.91 -19.03 -8.92
CA PRO A 177 12.51 -20.43 -8.78
C PRO A 177 12.82 -21.02 -7.40
N ALA A 178 14.03 -20.73 -6.89
CA ALA A 178 14.45 -21.19 -5.57
C ALA A 178 13.66 -20.53 -4.42
N LEU A 179 13.28 -19.27 -4.57
CA LEU A 179 12.52 -18.53 -3.57
C LEU A 179 11.07 -18.99 -3.48
N LEU A 180 10.47 -19.45 -4.59
CA LEU A 180 9.06 -19.86 -4.63
C LEU A 180 8.85 -21.38 -4.48
N LYS A 181 9.90 -22.17 -4.42
CA LYS A 181 9.79 -23.65 -4.45
C LYS A 181 8.96 -24.25 -3.31
N ASP A 182 9.04 -23.66 -2.11
CA ASP A 182 8.44 -24.21 -0.89
C ASP A 182 7.04 -23.65 -0.60
N PHE A 183 6.49 -22.77 -1.46
CA PHE A 183 5.13 -22.29 -1.30
C PHE A 183 4.09 -23.34 -1.70
N ASN A 184 3.09 -23.55 -0.87
CA ASN A 184 1.95 -24.43 -1.14
C ASN A 184 0.94 -23.76 -2.07
N ALA A 185 0.68 -22.46 -1.86
CA ALA A 185 -0.20 -21.65 -2.72
C ALA A 185 0.43 -20.27 -2.95
N ILE A 186 0.29 -19.77 -4.15
CA ILE A 186 0.83 -18.48 -4.58
C ILE A 186 -0.29 -17.68 -5.22
N SER A 187 -0.58 -16.51 -4.68
CA SER A 187 -1.32 -15.48 -5.37
C SER A 187 -0.52 -14.19 -5.43
N VAL A 188 -0.87 -13.33 -6.36
CA VAL A 188 -0.21 -12.03 -6.62
C VAL A 188 -1.24 -10.96 -6.92
N ARG A 189 -0.88 -9.70 -6.69
CA ARG A 189 -1.80 -8.57 -6.76
C ARG A 189 -2.02 -8.02 -8.18
N GLU A 190 -1.10 -8.26 -9.10
CA GLU A 190 -1.18 -7.78 -10.49
C GLU A 190 -1.15 -8.93 -11.49
N GLN A 191 -1.88 -8.78 -12.59
CA GLN A 191 -1.91 -9.78 -13.67
C GLN A 191 -0.52 -10.00 -14.29
N SER A 192 0.30 -8.93 -14.42
CA SER A 192 1.68 -9.06 -14.89
C SER A 192 2.54 -9.95 -13.98
N SER A 193 2.26 -9.93 -12.67
CA SER A 193 2.95 -10.76 -11.69
C SER A 193 2.64 -12.26 -11.83
N VAL A 194 1.44 -12.63 -12.30
CA VAL A 194 1.11 -14.02 -12.65
C VAL A 194 2.03 -14.53 -13.75
N GLU A 195 2.23 -13.72 -14.80
CA GLU A 195 3.11 -14.06 -15.91
C GLU A 195 4.59 -14.14 -15.47
N ILE A 196 5.04 -13.27 -14.56
CA ILE A 196 6.39 -13.33 -13.97
C ILE A 196 6.61 -14.68 -13.27
N VAL A 197 5.67 -15.08 -12.40
CA VAL A 197 5.76 -16.36 -11.66
C VAL A 197 5.74 -17.54 -12.61
N ARG A 198 4.83 -17.57 -13.58
CA ARG A 198 4.73 -18.62 -14.58
C ARG A 198 6.00 -18.72 -15.43
N LYS A 199 6.48 -17.60 -15.98
CA LYS A 199 7.58 -17.55 -16.95
C LYS A 199 8.93 -17.87 -16.31
N TYR A 200 9.19 -17.34 -15.10
CA TYR A 200 10.52 -17.39 -14.51
C TYR A 200 10.66 -18.40 -13.36
N ALA A 201 9.57 -18.79 -12.72
CA ALA A 201 9.61 -19.78 -11.65
C ALA A 201 8.97 -21.13 -12.05
N ASN A 202 8.33 -21.21 -13.20
CA ASN A 202 7.57 -22.40 -13.64
C ASN A 202 6.55 -22.85 -12.56
N ARG A 203 5.89 -21.87 -11.91
CA ARG A 203 4.88 -22.08 -10.87
C ARG A 203 3.57 -21.43 -11.31
N THR A 204 2.47 -21.96 -10.79
CA THR A 204 1.14 -21.34 -10.93
C THR A 204 0.96 -20.30 -9.85
N ALA A 205 0.40 -19.14 -10.21
CA ALA A 205 -0.04 -18.11 -9.29
C ALA A 205 -1.43 -17.63 -9.72
N GLU A 206 -2.24 -17.24 -8.73
CA GLU A 206 -3.55 -16.66 -8.97
C GLU A 206 -3.51 -15.13 -8.82
N HIS A 207 -4.26 -14.43 -9.66
CA HIS A 207 -4.49 -13.00 -9.49
C HIS A 207 -5.58 -12.82 -8.44
N VAL A 208 -5.27 -12.10 -7.36
CA VAL A 208 -6.21 -11.80 -6.28
C VAL A 208 -6.22 -10.32 -5.94
N LEU A 209 -7.25 -9.88 -5.27
CA LEU A 209 -7.37 -8.49 -4.82
C LEU A 209 -6.35 -8.16 -3.71
N ASP A 210 -5.91 -6.88 -3.71
CA ASP A 210 -5.26 -6.32 -2.52
C ASP A 210 -6.17 -6.52 -1.29
N PRO A 211 -5.61 -6.86 -0.11
CA PRO A 211 -6.41 -7.10 1.10
C PRO A 211 -7.42 -5.99 1.43
N THR A 212 -7.09 -4.73 1.10
CA THR A 212 -8.00 -3.61 1.35
C THR A 212 -9.32 -3.73 0.59
N LEU A 213 -9.31 -4.36 -0.59
CA LEU A 213 -10.49 -4.61 -1.41
C LEU A 213 -11.32 -5.81 -0.92
N LEU A 214 -10.81 -6.65 -0.03
CA LEU A 214 -11.58 -7.73 0.60
C LEU A 214 -12.64 -7.20 1.55
N ARG A 215 -12.46 -6.00 2.07
CA ARG A 215 -13.37 -5.36 3.01
C ARG A 215 -14.33 -4.42 2.30
N THR A 216 -15.56 -4.37 2.82
CA THR A 216 -16.62 -3.51 2.31
C THR A 216 -16.48 -2.07 2.80
N ASP A 217 -17.16 -1.14 2.14
CA ASP A 217 -17.29 0.25 2.58
C ASP A 217 -17.81 0.37 4.02
N LYS A 218 -18.81 -0.46 4.40
CA LYS A 218 -19.35 -0.48 5.78
C LYS A 218 -18.28 -0.87 6.81
N GLN A 219 -17.47 -1.88 6.50
CA GLN A 219 -16.39 -2.32 7.40
C GLN A 219 -15.29 -1.25 7.53
N TRP A 220 -14.99 -0.52 6.45
CA TRP A 220 -14.03 0.57 6.49
C TRP A 220 -14.58 1.81 7.21
N ARG A 221 -15.86 2.18 6.98
CA ARG A 221 -16.52 3.26 7.72
C ARG A 221 -16.57 3.02 9.21
N HIS A 222 -16.64 1.77 9.65
CA HIS A 222 -16.63 1.42 11.08
C HIS A 222 -15.35 1.89 11.80
N ILE A 223 -14.22 1.93 11.11
CA ILE A 223 -12.94 2.39 11.68
C ILE A 223 -12.56 3.82 11.26
N ALA A 224 -13.24 4.37 10.26
CA ALA A 224 -12.94 5.70 9.74
C ALA A 224 -13.14 6.78 10.80
N LYS A 225 -12.26 7.76 10.83
CA LYS A 225 -12.39 8.97 11.67
C LYS A 225 -12.34 10.20 10.77
N LYS A 226 -13.34 11.06 10.88
CA LYS A 226 -13.32 12.36 10.20
C LYS A 226 -12.41 13.30 11.00
N PRO A 227 -11.35 13.87 10.40
CA PRO A 227 -10.58 14.92 11.04
C PRO A 227 -11.46 16.13 11.41
N GLU A 228 -11.13 16.79 12.50
CA GLU A 228 -11.80 18.03 12.91
C GLU A 228 -11.50 19.18 11.92
N ARG A 229 -12.42 20.15 11.84
CA ARG A 229 -12.25 21.41 11.10
C ARG A 229 -12.05 21.26 9.59
N LEU A 230 -12.58 20.20 8.97
CA LEU A 230 -12.62 20.10 7.51
C LEU A 230 -13.76 20.93 6.91
N PRO A 231 -13.61 21.48 5.70
CA PRO A 231 -14.72 21.95 4.91
C PRO A 231 -15.77 20.83 4.75
N GLU A 232 -17.03 21.18 4.60
CA GLU A 232 -18.12 20.21 4.40
C GLU A 232 -17.95 19.48 3.06
N HIS A 233 -17.58 20.23 2.03
CA HIS A 233 -17.28 19.74 0.68
C HIS A 233 -15.87 20.16 0.30
N TYR A 234 -15.05 19.23 -0.22
CA TYR A 234 -13.67 19.52 -0.58
C TYR A 234 -13.12 18.52 -1.62
N ILE A 235 -12.07 18.95 -2.30
CA ILE A 235 -11.20 18.10 -3.10
C ILE A 235 -10.06 17.63 -2.21
N LEU A 236 -9.87 16.31 -2.06
CA LEU A 236 -8.72 15.75 -1.37
C LEU A 236 -7.54 15.58 -2.32
N SER A 237 -6.44 16.25 -2.06
CA SER A 237 -5.17 16.06 -2.77
C SER A 237 -4.21 15.18 -1.95
N TYR A 238 -3.95 13.94 -2.42
CA TYR A 238 -2.98 13.03 -1.81
C TYR A 238 -2.04 12.48 -2.89
N ARG A 239 -0.83 13.01 -2.95
CA ARG A 239 0.13 12.74 -4.03
C ARG A 239 1.52 12.39 -3.50
N PHE A 240 2.19 11.47 -4.17
CA PHE A 240 3.58 11.11 -3.92
C PHE A 240 4.56 11.88 -4.81
N ALA A 241 4.14 12.22 -6.02
CA ALA A 241 4.94 12.98 -6.96
C ALA A 241 4.52 14.46 -6.95
N GLU A 242 5.51 15.34 -6.92
CA GLU A 242 5.29 16.75 -7.21
C GLU A 242 5.35 16.93 -8.72
N SER A 243 4.25 17.42 -9.30
CA SER A 243 4.12 17.71 -10.73
C SER A 243 3.34 19.00 -10.90
N ASP A 244 3.94 19.95 -11.58
CA ASP A 244 3.31 21.26 -11.87
C ASP A 244 2.04 21.08 -12.70
N SER A 245 2.04 20.17 -13.68
CA SER A 245 0.86 19.88 -14.51
C SER A 245 -0.28 19.27 -13.68
N THR A 246 0.02 18.37 -12.74
CA THR A 246 -0.97 17.80 -11.84
C THR A 246 -1.52 18.90 -10.90
N LYS A 247 -0.66 19.75 -10.35
CA LYS A 247 -1.12 20.86 -9.50
C LYS A 247 -2.03 21.82 -10.27
N GLN A 248 -1.63 22.24 -11.46
CA GLN A 248 -2.44 23.10 -12.32
C GLN A 248 -3.80 22.48 -12.66
N MET A 249 -3.87 21.17 -12.91
CA MET A 249 -5.14 20.50 -13.15
C MET A 249 -6.03 20.53 -11.89
N ILE A 250 -5.49 20.25 -10.72
CA ILE A 250 -6.23 20.33 -9.43
C ILE A 250 -6.74 21.75 -9.20
N ASP A 251 -5.91 22.79 -9.43
CA ASP A 251 -6.30 24.19 -9.28
C ASP A 251 -7.45 24.55 -10.23
N ARG A 252 -7.42 24.08 -11.49
CA ARG A 252 -8.50 24.28 -12.47
C ARG A 252 -9.80 23.57 -12.04
N ILE A 253 -9.71 22.33 -11.51
CA ILE A 253 -10.89 21.64 -10.98
C ILE A 253 -11.46 22.41 -9.78
N ALA A 254 -10.61 22.92 -8.90
CA ALA A 254 -11.05 23.69 -7.74
C ALA A 254 -11.79 24.97 -8.14
N VAL A 255 -11.30 25.68 -9.16
CA VAL A 255 -11.96 26.88 -9.72
C VAL A 255 -13.30 26.50 -10.33
N GLU A 256 -13.38 25.45 -11.15
CA GLU A 256 -14.59 25.01 -11.85
C GLU A 256 -15.68 24.55 -10.87
N THR A 257 -15.29 23.83 -9.82
CA THR A 257 -16.23 23.28 -8.82
C THR A 257 -16.55 24.26 -7.70
N GLY A 258 -15.74 25.30 -7.50
CA GLY A 258 -15.81 26.18 -6.32
C GLY A 258 -15.45 25.51 -5.00
N LEU A 259 -14.83 24.32 -5.04
CA LEU A 259 -14.49 23.54 -3.85
C LEU A 259 -13.07 23.87 -3.34
N PRO A 260 -12.88 24.00 -2.03
CA PRO A 260 -11.56 24.13 -1.45
C PRO A 260 -10.76 22.83 -1.60
N VAL A 261 -9.44 22.97 -1.74
CA VAL A 261 -8.54 21.80 -1.77
C VAL A 261 -7.98 21.53 -0.38
N VAL A 262 -8.17 20.30 0.09
CA VAL A 262 -7.56 19.75 1.30
C VAL A 262 -6.38 18.90 0.90
N SER A 263 -5.19 19.21 1.37
CA SER A 263 -3.97 18.45 1.13
C SER A 263 -3.65 17.53 2.29
N LEU A 264 -3.31 16.28 1.98
CA LEU A 264 -2.72 15.33 2.93
C LEU A 264 -1.24 15.14 2.56
N PRO A 265 -0.33 15.99 3.09
CA PRO A 265 1.06 15.98 2.70
C PRO A 265 1.80 14.75 3.25
N LEU A 266 2.70 14.17 2.45
CA LEU A 266 3.52 13.05 2.84
C LEU A 266 4.63 13.42 3.84
N SER A 267 5.13 14.63 3.75
CA SER A 267 6.20 15.14 4.60
C SER A 267 5.92 16.56 5.08
N ALA A 268 6.60 16.96 6.14
CA ALA A 268 6.48 18.31 6.66
C ALA A 268 6.95 19.40 5.65
N VAL A 269 7.80 19.05 4.70
CA VAL A 269 8.25 19.98 3.64
C VAL A 269 7.16 20.21 2.60
N ALA A 270 6.34 19.21 2.31
CA ALA A 270 5.21 19.30 1.40
C ALA A 270 4.01 20.10 1.98
N MET A 271 4.10 20.58 3.24
CA MET A 271 3.10 21.49 3.85
C MET A 271 3.12 22.91 3.29
N LYS A 272 3.99 23.19 2.31
CA LYS A 272 4.14 24.54 1.72
C LYS A 272 3.14 24.86 0.60
N ASP A 273 2.26 23.93 0.25
CA ASP A 273 1.19 24.21 -0.71
C ASP A 273 0.19 25.20 -0.07
N ASP A 274 -0.39 26.07 -0.91
CA ASP A 274 -1.43 27.04 -0.52
C ASP A 274 -2.78 26.40 -0.17
N TYR A 275 -2.81 25.05 -0.06
CA TYR A 275 -3.98 24.27 0.26
C TYR A 275 -4.19 24.13 1.77
N TYR A 276 -5.42 23.85 2.16
CA TYR A 276 -5.72 23.49 3.55
C TYR A 276 -5.04 22.16 3.90
N SER A 277 -3.99 22.22 4.72
CA SER A 277 -3.13 21.07 5.00
C SER A 277 -3.59 20.29 6.24
N VAL A 278 -3.88 18.98 6.07
CA VAL A 278 -4.16 18.02 7.15
C VAL A 278 -2.95 17.11 7.31
N PHE A 279 -1.97 17.55 8.07
CA PHE A 279 -0.76 16.76 8.29
C PHE A 279 -0.93 15.71 9.39
N GLU A 280 -1.66 16.03 10.46
CA GLU A 280 -1.89 15.16 11.62
C GLU A 280 -3.04 14.20 11.35
N ALA A 281 -2.83 13.23 10.46
CA ALA A 281 -3.78 12.18 10.12
C ALA A 281 -3.12 10.81 10.23
N GLY A 282 -3.75 9.87 10.91
CA GLY A 282 -3.38 8.46 10.95
C GLY A 282 -4.18 7.63 9.94
N PRO A 283 -4.08 6.29 9.99
CA PRO A 283 -4.78 5.41 9.04
C PRO A 283 -6.30 5.56 9.07
N GLN A 284 -6.91 5.79 10.24
CA GLN A 284 -8.36 5.97 10.38
C GLN A 284 -8.83 7.29 9.78
N GLU A 285 -8.06 8.36 9.98
CA GLU A 285 -8.31 9.67 9.41
C GLU A 285 -8.10 9.68 7.88
N PHE A 286 -7.15 8.91 7.36
CA PHE A 286 -6.98 8.74 5.92
C PHE A 286 -8.23 8.16 5.26
N VAL A 287 -8.82 7.12 5.85
CA VAL A 287 -10.08 6.55 5.37
C VAL A 287 -11.21 7.59 5.47
N GLY A 288 -11.30 8.31 6.58
CA GLY A 288 -12.32 9.34 6.77
C GLY A 288 -12.18 10.54 5.83
N LEU A 289 -10.94 10.93 5.49
CA LEU A 289 -10.67 11.99 4.50
C LEU A 289 -11.18 11.60 3.11
N ILE A 290 -10.98 10.36 2.70
CA ILE A 290 -11.46 9.87 1.39
C ILE A 290 -12.98 9.73 1.39
N ASP A 291 -13.56 9.14 2.44
CA ASP A 291 -15.01 8.90 2.53
C ASP A 291 -15.84 10.19 2.52
N ASN A 292 -15.28 11.29 3.02
CA ASN A 292 -15.98 12.60 3.08
C ASN A 292 -15.57 13.58 1.98
N ALA A 293 -14.66 13.23 1.09
CA ALA A 293 -14.26 14.09 -0.03
C ALA A 293 -15.33 14.11 -1.14
N SER A 294 -15.52 15.25 -1.78
CA SER A 294 -16.33 15.38 -3.00
C SER A 294 -15.60 14.85 -4.22
N LEU A 295 -14.27 14.92 -4.21
CA LEU A 295 -13.37 14.38 -5.23
C LEU A 295 -12.01 14.08 -4.61
N VAL A 296 -11.39 12.98 -5.01
CA VAL A 296 -9.99 12.66 -4.67
C VAL A 296 -9.10 12.86 -5.89
N CYS A 297 -8.01 13.60 -5.73
CA CYS A 297 -6.96 13.79 -6.72
C CYS A 297 -5.68 13.11 -6.23
N THR A 298 -5.25 12.02 -6.86
CA THR A 298 -4.17 11.18 -6.32
C THR A 298 -3.34 10.49 -7.39
N ASP A 299 -2.10 10.15 -7.05
CA ASP A 299 -1.22 9.23 -7.77
C ASP A 299 -0.94 7.96 -6.94
N SER A 300 -1.72 7.74 -5.88
CA SER A 300 -1.56 6.64 -4.95
C SER A 300 -2.48 5.47 -5.29
N PHE A 301 -1.91 4.27 -5.41
CA PHE A 301 -2.70 3.04 -5.57
C PHE A 301 -3.75 2.89 -4.47
N HIS A 302 -3.36 3.02 -3.20
CA HIS A 302 -4.31 2.80 -2.11
C HIS A 302 -5.35 3.92 -1.97
N ALA A 303 -5.02 5.18 -2.29
CA ALA A 303 -6.04 6.22 -2.31
C ALA A 303 -7.06 5.95 -3.44
N THR A 304 -6.62 5.49 -4.61
CA THR A 304 -7.52 5.04 -5.69
C THR A 304 -8.41 3.88 -5.21
N VAL A 305 -7.82 2.86 -4.56
CA VAL A 305 -8.56 1.73 -3.98
C VAL A 305 -9.64 2.19 -3.01
N PHE A 306 -9.29 3.05 -2.04
CA PHE A 306 -10.24 3.53 -1.05
C PHE A 306 -11.33 4.41 -1.67
N SER A 307 -10.99 5.25 -2.66
CA SER A 307 -11.99 6.03 -3.39
C SER A 307 -13.02 5.13 -4.08
N ILE A 308 -12.57 4.06 -4.74
CA ILE A 308 -13.45 3.09 -5.37
C ILE A 308 -14.33 2.36 -4.32
N ILE A 309 -13.74 1.90 -3.20
CA ILE A 309 -14.50 1.23 -2.13
C ILE A 309 -15.59 2.14 -1.58
N MET A 310 -15.28 3.42 -1.32
CA MET A 310 -16.20 4.40 -0.74
C MET A 310 -17.17 4.99 -1.77
N LYS A 311 -16.95 4.74 -3.07
CA LYS A 311 -17.65 5.39 -4.20
C LYS A 311 -17.41 6.90 -4.23
N THR A 312 -16.28 7.34 -3.74
CA THR A 312 -15.84 8.72 -3.82
C THR A 312 -15.24 8.98 -5.20
N PRO A 313 -15.68 9.98 -5.95
CA PRO A 313 -15.08 10.34 -7.23
C PRO A 313 -13.57 10.49 -7.14
N VAL A 314 -12.84 9.99 -8.15
CA VAL A 314 -11.37 10.03 -8.13
C VAL A 314 -10.78 10.38 -9.49
N CYS A 315 -9.85 11.33 -9.51
CA CYS A 315 -8.94 11.60 -10.61
C CYS A 315 -7.57 10.97 -10.27
N VAL A 316 -7.12 10.07 -11.11
CA VAL A 316 -5.88 9.32 -10.90
C VAL A 316 -4.79 9.86 -11.83
N PHE A 317 -3.77 10.47 -11.24
CA PHE A 317 -2.61 10.97 -11.96
C PHE A 317 -1.51 9.92 -12.01
N LEU A 318 -0.86 9.77 -13.15
CA LEU A 318 0.23 8.81 -13.30
C LEU A 318 1.54 9.46 -12.87
N ARG A 319 2.39 8.66 -12.21
CA ARG A 319 3.77 9.07 -11.93
C ARG A 319 4.63 8.90 -13.16
N GLU A 320 5.61 9.78 -13.32
CA GLU A 320 6.63 9.59 -14.33
C GLU A 320 7.37 8.26 -14.12
N SER A 321 7.75 7.61 -15.21
CA SER A 321 8.56 6.40 -15.16
C SER A 321 9.96 6.71 -14.59
N TYR A 322 10.54 5.76 -13.88
CA TYR A 322 11.93 5.87 -13.46
C TYR A 322 12.88 5.88 -14.68
N GLU A 323 14.11 6.37 -14.49
CA GLU A 323 15.16 6.42 -15.53
C GLU A 323 15.42 5.06 -16.21
N ASN A 324 15.09 3.96 -15.58
CA ASN A 324 15.20 2.59 -16.09
C ASN A 324 13.94 2.08 -16.83
N GLY A 325 12.99 2.96 -17.15
CA GLY A 325 11.75 2.62 -17.85
C GLY A 325 10.68 1.91 -17.00
N ASN A 326 10.95 1.63 -15.71
CA ASN A 326 9.97 1.01 -14.84
C ASN A 326 9.03 2.05 -14.26
N SER A 327 7.74 1.76 -14.33
CA SER A 327 6.68 2.60 -13.76
C SER A 327 5.97 1.85 -12.64
N MET A 328 5.72 2.51 -11.52
CA MET A 328 4.86 1.99 -10.45
C MET A 328 3.37 2.08 -10.80
N ASN A 329 3.02 2.50 -12.01
CA ASN A 329 1.65 2.70 -12.47
C ASN A 329 0.96 1.37 -12.86
N SER A 330 1.72 0.28 -13.11
CA SER A 330 1.17 -1.02 -13.51
C SER A 330 0.05 -1.51 -12.60
N ARG A 331 0.15 -1.27 -11.29
CA ARG A 331 -0.86 -1.64 -10.30
C ARG A 331 -2.16 -0.83 -10.46
N ILE A 332 -2.03 0.47 -10.76
CA ILE A 332 -3.15 1.38 -11.02
C ILE A 332 -3.85 0.94 -12.30
N TYR A 333 -3.09 0.73 -13.38
CA TYR A 333 -3.64 0.24 -14.65
C TYR A 333 -4.35 -1.10 -14.50
N SER A 334 -3.75 -2.06 -13.78
CA SER A 334 -4.35 -3.37 -13.54
C SER A 334 -5.70 -3.27 -12.83
N LEU A 335 -5.75 -2.44 -11.77
CA LEU A 335 -6.97 -2.22 -11.00
C LEU A 335 -8.06 -1.54 -11.83
N LEU A 336 -7.75 -0.41 -12.44
CA LEU A 336 -8.73 0.38 -13.18
C LEU A 336 -9.24 -0.37 -14.42
N LYS A 337 -8.37 -1.10 -15.13
CA LYS A 337 -8.77 -1.96 -16.24
C LYS A 337 -9.70 -3.09 -15.79
N MET A 338 -9.40 -3.74 -14.68
CA MET A 338 -10.25 -4.80 -14.13
C MET A 338 -11.65 -4.29 -13.79
N LEU A 339 -11.76 -3.04 -13.35
CA LEU A 339 -13.01 -2.43 -12.91
C LEU A 339 -13.70 -1.58 -14.00
N HIS A 340 -13.14 -1.51 -15.21
CA HIS A 340 -13.58 -0.67 -16.33
C HIS A 340 -13.63 0.83 -15.99
N LEU A 341 -12.62 1.28 -15.23
CA LEU A 341 -12.49 2.67 -14.75
C LEU A 341 -11.25 3.38 -15.35
N GLU A 342 -10.76 2.98 -16.54
CA GLU A 342 -9.58 3.58 -17.16
C GLU A 342 -9.76 5.07 -17.48
N SER A 343 -11.01 5.53 -17.68
CA SER A 343 -11.37 6.94 -17.86
C SER A 343 -10.98 7.84 -16.68
N HIS A 344 -10.75 7.27 -15.50
CA HIS A 344 -10.29 8.01 -14.32
C HIS A 344 -8.81 8.41 -14.37
N ILE A 345 -8.04 7.89 -15.35
CA ILE A 345 -6.63 8.25 -15.53
C ILE A 345 -6.56 9.61 -16.22
N ILE A 346 -6.00 10.58 -15.50
CA ILE A 346 -5.78 11.93 -15.99
C ILE A 346 -4.32 12.08 -16.44
N THR A 347 -4.12 12.12 -17.74
CA THR A 347 -2.80 12.32 -18.36
C THR A 347 -2.40 13.79 -18.39
N SER A 348 -1.14 14.09 -18.69
CA SER A 348 -0.62 15.47 -18.74
C SER A 348 -1.27 16.33 -19.82
N ASP A 349 -1.83 15.71 -20.86
CA ASP A 349 -2.54 16.35 -21.98
C ASP A 349 -4.08 16.30 -21.85
N ALA A 350 -4.59 15.74 -20.73
CA ALA A 350 -6.02 15.66 -20.46
C ALA A 350 -6.66 17.06 -20.38
N LYS A 351 -7.91 17.13 -20.83
CA LYS A 351 -8.72 18.34 -20.70
C LYS A 351 -9.39 18.40 -19.33
N LEU A 352 -9.80 19.59 -18.92
CA LEU A 352 -10.59 19.75 -17.69
C LEU A 352 -11.88 18.91 -17.73
N SER A 353 -12.53 18.82 -18.90
CA SER A 353 -13.72 17.98 -19.09
C SER A 353 -13.50 16.51 -18.71
N ASP A 354 -12.31 15.96 -18.96
CA ASP A 354 -12.01 14.57 -18.65
C ASP A 354 -11.96 14.36 -17.13
N ALA A 355 -11.36 15.30 -16.39
CA ALA A 355 -11.36 15.28 -14.93
C ALA A 355 -12.76 15.52 -14.33
N MET A 356 -13.58 16.39 -14.97
CA MET A 356 -14.96 16.65 -14.52
C MET A 356 -15.86 15.43 -14.74
N ASN A 357 -15.62 14.64 -15.78
CA ASN A 357 -16.36 13.39 -16.01
C ASN A 357 -16.14 12.37 -14.88
N CYS A 358 -14.98 12.36 -14.23
CA CYS A 358 -14.74 11.46 -13.06
C CYS A 358 -15.69 11.73 -11.90
N ILE A 359 -16.21 12.97 -11.76
CA ILE A 359 -17.15 13.34 -10.69
C ILE A 359 -18.54 12.73 -10.93
N LEU A 360 -18.88 12.47 -12.19
CA LEU A 360 -20.19 11.96 -12.63
C LEU A 360 -20.23 10.44 -12.71
N GLU A 361 -19.13 9.73 -12.43
CA GLU A 361 -19.03 8.28 -12.57
C GLU A 361 -19.96 7.52 -11.64
N ASP A 362 -20.68 6.53 -12.21
CA ASP A 362 -21.47 5.56 -11.45
C ASP A 362 -20.65 4.30 -11.18
N TYR A 363 -20.25 4.09 -9.95
CA TYR A 363 -19.47 2.92 -9.51
C TYR A 363 -20.27 1.60 -9.44
N THR A 364 -21.53 1.58 -9.87
CA THR A 364 -22.39 0.39 -9.72
C THR A 364 -21.81 -0.83 -10.43
N GLU A 365 -21.33 -0.67 -11.68
CA GLU A 365 -20.76 -1.79 -12.43
C GLU A 365 -19.39 -2.22 -11.85
N ALA A 366 -18.54 -1.27 -11.51
CA ALA A 366 -17.26 -1.53 -10.86
C ALA A 366 -17.44 -2.32 -9.55
N HIS A 367 -18.46 -2.00 -8.76
CA HIS A 367 -18.78 -2.72 -7.53
C HIS A 367 -19.34 -4.13 -7.76
N LYS A 368 -20.08 -4.38 -8.85
CA LYS A 368 -20.48 -5.75 -9.22
C LYS A 368 -19.23 -6.60 -9.54
N ILE A 369 -18.33 -6.08 -10.37
CA ILE A 369 -17.07 -6.75 -10.70
C ILE A 369 -16.24 -6.97 -9.42
N LEU A 370 -16.09 -5.95 -8.59
CA LEU A 370 -15.35 -6.03 -7.33
C LEU A 370 -15.91 -7.11 -6.40
N ASN A 371 -17.21 -7.27 -6.31
CA ASN A 371 -17.82 -8.32 -5.48
C ASN A 371 -17.47 -9.72 -6.01
N VAL A 372 -17.48 -9.94 -7.32
CA VAL A 372 -17.06 -11.21 -7.93
C VAL A 372 -15.59 -11.50 -7.63
N GLU A 373 -14.72 -10.52 -7.83
CA GLU A 373 -13.28 -10.68 -7.59
C GLU A 373 -12.96 -10.84 -6.09
N ARG A 374 -13.77 -10.24 -5.20
CA ARG A 374 -13.67 -10.45 -3.75
C ARG A 374 -13.95 -11.91 -3.39
N GLU A 375 -15.03 -12.49 -3.90
CA GLU A 375 -15.36 -13.90 -3.65
C GLU A 375 -14.28 -14.84 -4.20
N LYS A 376 -13.74 -14.61 -5.39
CA LYS A 376 -12.61 -15.39 -5.92
C LYS A 376 -11.38 -15.30 -5.00
N SER A 377 -11.04 -14.11 -4.54
CA SER A 377 -9.90 -13.89 -3.65
C SER A 377 -10.10 -14.54 -2.27
N MET A 378 -11.33 -14.50 -1.75
CA MET A 378 -11.70 -15.20 -0.52
C MET A 378 -11.69 -16.72 -0.69
N GLN A 379 -12.11 -17.22 -1.86
CA GLN A 379 -12.04 -18.66 -2.18
C GLN A 379 -10.58 -19.13 -2.23
N PHE A 380 -9.69 -18.38 -2.90
CA PHE A 380 -8.25 -18.68 -2.87
C PHE A 380 -7.73 -18.82 -1.43
N LEU A 381 -8.09 -17.91 -0.52
CA LEU A 381 -7.66 -17.99 0.88
C LEU A 381 -8.19 -19.25 1.57
N ARG A 382 -9.46 -19.59 1.39
CA ARG A 382 -10.05 -20.81 1.98
C ARG A 382 -9.35 -22.07 1.48
N ASP A 383 -9.13 -22.17 0.15
CA ASP A 383 -8.48 -23.33 -0.46
C ASP A 383 -7.02 -23.45 -0.03
N ALA A 384 -6.28 -22.36 -0.04
CA ALA A 384 -4.89 -22.32 0.39
C ALA A 384 -4.72 -22.68 1.86
N LEU A 385 -5.67 -22.28 2.71
CA LEU A 385 -5.72 -22.59 4.14
C LEU A 385 -6.31 -23.98 4.44
N ARG A 386 -6.78 -24.71 3.41
CA ARG A 386 -7.41 -26.03 3.55
C ARG A 386 -8.64 -25.99 4.45
N MET A 387 -9.41 -24.91 4.37
CA MET A 387 -10.67 -24.75 5.10
C MET A 387 -11.79 -25.43 4.31
N ASN A 388 -12.51 -26.34 4.96
CA ASN A 388 -13.66 -27.04 4.37
C ASN A 388 -14.89 -26.12 4.28
#